data_7d6b46e2afbbf002fdb69dfc620ccce8
#
_entry.id   7d6b46e2afbbf002fdb69dfc620ccce8
#
_cell.length_a   1.000
_cell.length_b   1.000
_cell.length_c   1.000
_cell.angle_alpha   90.00
_cell.angle_beta   90.00
_cell.angle_gamma   90.00
#
_symmetry.space_group_name_H-M   'P 1'
#
loop_
_entity.id
_entity.type
_entity.pdbx_description
1 polymer ?
#
loop_
_entity_poly.entity_id
_entity_poly.type
_entity_poly.pdbx_seq_one_letter_code
_entity_poly.pdbx_strand_id
1 'polypeptide(L)'
;MPPSARTLLAAAVLCIAAPCFGQAPAGGDICQRVLCRAAGTVRVALKDGTAKDVPSQAANPIVLPNGSATVRQGEQVHLGLELQGDAIKAVRAVKSPRDASDAISLRLSQDATTRDSLLVVENGADRMLKLDLGLVAHDSDRVVKTPSCPVGPGKSLYEHWEQPVYQVVVMRIRVLPAGSPATCN
;
A
#
# COMPACT_ATOMS: atom_id res chain seq x y z
N MET A 1 68.62 -61.61 -15.91
CA MET A 1 67.20 -61.29 -16.15
C MET A 1 66.69 -60.47 -14.94
N PRO A 2 66.45 -59.17 -15.10
CA PRO A 2 65.91 -58.33 -14.01
C PRO A 2 64.37 -58.26 -14.08
N PRO A 3 63.69 -58.13 -12.95
CA PRO A 3 62.24 -58.07 -12.90
C PRO A 3 61.69 -56.65 -13.20
N SER A 4 60.56 -56.65 -13.88
CA SER A 4 59.81 -55.45 -14.31
C SER A 4 59.17 -54.71 -13.13
N ALA A 5 59.43 -53.43 -13.01
CA ALA A 5 58.72 -52.55 -12.10
C ALA A 5 57.36 -52.15 -12.70
N ARG A 6 56.28 -52.43 -11.99
CA ARG A 6 54.92 -51.95 -12.30
C ARG A 6 54.66 -50.63 -11.58
N THR A 7 54.61 -49.57 -12.37
CA THR A 7 54.21 -48.25 -11.88
C THR A 7 52.71 -48.18 -11.70
N LEU A 8 52.24 -48.03 -10.45
CA LEU A 8 50.85 -47.72 -10.09
C LEU A 8 50.62 -46.22 -10.23
N LEU A 9 49.81 -45.83 -11.20
CA LEU A 9 49.30 -44.45 -11.30
C LEU A 9 48.12 -44.32 -10.32
N ALA A 10 48.29 -43.52 -9.29
CA ALA A 10 47.19 -43.10 -8.43
C ALA A 10 46.44 -41.93 -9.06
N ALA A 11 45.22 -42.14 -9.48
CA ALA A 11 44.33 -41.09 -9.97
C ALA A 11 43.74 -40.34 -8.73
N ALA A 12 44.16 -39.10 -8.54
CA ALA A 12 43.57 -38.23 -7.56
C ALA A 12 42.24 -37.63 -8.13
N VAL A 13 41.12 -38.06 -7.56
CA VAL A 13 39.80 -37.50 -7.83
C VAL A 13 39.66 -36.18 -7.07
N LEU A 14 39.75 -35.06 -7.75
CA LEU A 14 39.43 -33.74 -7.20
C LEU A 14 37.91 -33.61 -7.10
N CYS A 15 37.34 -33.73 -5.91
CA CYS A 15 35.97 -33.34 -5.64
C CYS A 15 35.89 -31.80 -5.62
N ILE A 16 35.41 -31.21 -6.70
CA ILE A 16 35.05 -29.79 -6.77
C ILE A 16 33.74 -29.64 -5.97
N ALA A 17 33.84 -29.14 -4.74
CA ALA A 17 32.69 -28.72 -3.96
C ALA A 17 32.02 -27.51 -4.66
N ALA A 18 30.91 -27.73 -5.35
CA ALA A 18 30.10 -26.65 -5.86
C ALA A 18 29.54 -25.85 -4.66
N PRO A 19 29.66 -24.51 -4.63
CA PRO A 19 29.02 -23.71 -3.62
C PRO A 19 27.50 -23.86 -3.78
N CYS A 20 26.84 -24.44 -2.77
CA CYS A 20 25.39 -24.37 -2.61
C CYS A 20 25.05 -22.89 -2.40
N PHE A 21 24.70 -22.19 -3.48
CA PHE A 21 23.97 -20.93 -3.38
C PHE A 21 22.64 -21.26 -2.74
N GLY A 22 22.55 -21.00 -1.44
CA GLY A 22 21.29 -21.06 -0.72
C GLY A 22 20.30 -20.17 -1.46
N GLN A 23 19.30 -20.75 -2.11
CA GLN A 23 18.15 -20.03 -2.61
C GLN A 23 17.58 -19.28 -1.41
N ALA A 24 17.57 -17.94 -1.48
CA ALA A 24 16.82 -17.13 -0.54
C ALA A 24 15.40 -17.72 -0.48
N PRO A 25 14.79 -17.87 0.71
CA PRO A 25 13.45 -18.42 0.81
C PRO A 25 12.56 -17.57 -0.09
N ALA A 26 11.92 -18.21 -1.06
CA ALA A 26 10.93 -17.59 -1.93
C ALA A 26 9.93 -16.91 -1.01
N GLY A 27 9.89 -15.57 -1.01
CA GLY A 27 9.04 -14.79 -0.14
C GLY A 27 7.62 -15.25 -0.36
N GLY A 28 7.06 -15.97 0.63
CA GLY A 28 5.71 -16.49 0.53
C GLY A 28 4.79 -15.36 0.14
N ASP A 29 3.82 -15.65 -0.73
CA ASP A 29 2.88 -14.69 -1.27
C ASP A 29 2.31 -13.81 -0.15
N ILE A 30 2.68 -12.54 -0.13
CA ILE A 30 2.26 -11.59 0.91
C ILE A 30 0.73 -11.57 1.04
N CYS A 31 0.03 -11.83 -0.06
CA CYS A 31 -1.42 -11.83 -0.10
C CYS A 31 -2.10 -13.03 0.58
N GLN A 32 -1.32 -14.01 1.04
CA GLN A 32 -1.82 -15.05 1.96
C GLN A 32 -1.95 -14.54 3.40
N ARG A 33 -1.27 -13.44 3.74
CA ARG A 33 -1.21 -12.87 5.10
C ARG A 33 -1.91 -11.54 5.25
N VAL A 34 -2.06 -10.79 4.15
CA VAL A 34 -2.69 -9.48 4.15
C VAL A 34 -3.74 -9.38 3.04
N LEU A 35 -4.68 -8.46 3.21
CA LEU A 35 -5.70 -8.20 2.19
C LEU A 35 -5.06 -7.52 0.97
N CYS A 36 -5.19 -8.18 -0.17
CA CYS A 36 -4.69 -7.72 -1.45
C CYS A 36 -5.83 -7.45 -2.44
N ARG A 37 -5.55 -6.63 -3.43
CA ARG A 37 -6.38 -6.44 -4.61
C ARG A 37 -6.16 -7.55 -5.61
N ALA A 38 -7.21 -7.93 -6.31
CA ALA A 38 -7.07 -8.75 -7.52
C ALA A 38 -6.38 -7.95 -8.63
N ALA A 39 -5.80 -8.67 -9.61
CA ALA A 39 -5.38 -8.06 -10.86
C ALA A 39 -6.58 -7.43 -11.58
N GLY A 40 -6.35 -6.34 -12.29
CA GLY A 40 -7.41 -5.66 -13.01
C GLY A 40 -6.90 -4.38 -13.68
N THR A 41 -7.84 -3.54 -14.06
CA THR A 41 -7.55 -2.24 -14.68
C THR A 41 -8.30 -1.16 -13.91
N VAL A 42 -7.60 -0.08 -13.58
CA VAL A 42 -8.19 1.13 -13.01
C VAL A 42 -8.41 2.14 -14.13
N ARG A 43 -9.66 2.49 -14.37
CA ARG A 43 -10.01 3.50 -15.38
C ARG A 43 -10.03 4.88 -14.74
N VAL A 44 -9.26 5.81 -15.32
CA VAL A 44 -9.20 7.22 -14.92
C VAL A 44 -9.72 8.07 -16.08
N ALA A 45 -10.81 8.79 -15.86
CA ALA A 45 -11.36 9.73 -16.85
C ALA A 45 -10.53 11.02 -16.84
N LEU A 46 -10.19 11.54 -18.02
CA LEU A 46 -9.35 12.73 -18.18
C LEU A 46 -10.19 13.96 -18.50
N LYS A 47 -9.62 15.15 -18.26
CA LYS A 47 -10.28 16.44 -18.48
C LYS A 47 -10.64 16.72 -19.95
N ASP A 48 -9.92 16.10 -20.88
CA ASP A 48 -10.18 16.20 -22.33
C ASP A 48 -11.34 15.29 -22.82
N GLY A 49 -12.01 14.60 -21.90
CA GLY A 49 -13.11 13.69 -22.20
C GLY A 49 -12.65 12.26 -22.54
N THR A 50 -11.36 12.00 -22.63
CA THR A 50 -10.82 10.67 -22.83
C THR A 50 -10.72 9.90 -21.51
N ALA A 51 -10.25 8.66 -21.53
CA ALA A 51 -9.95 7.89 -20.33
C ALA A 51 -8.65 7.12 -20.51
N LYS A 52 -7.94 6.94 -19.41
CA LYS A 52 -6.73 6.13 -19.33
C LYS A 52 -7.01 4.87 -18.51
N ASP A 53 -6.71 3.73 -19.09
CA ASP A 53 -6.74 2.45 -18.41
C ASP A 53 -5.34 2.14 -17.86
N VAL A 54 -5.23 2.08 -16.53
CA VAL A 54 -3.96 1.81 -15.81
C VAL A 54 -4.00 0.37 -15.31
N PRO A 55 -3.13 -0.52 -15.83
CA PRO A 55 -3.10 -1.91 -15.38
C PRO A 55 -2.69 -2.03 -13.91
N SER A 56 -3.38 -2.88 -13.19
CA SER A 56 -3.09 -3.22 -11.80
C SER A 56 -2.61 -4.65 -11.73
N GLN A 57 -1.38 -4.84 -11.29
CA GLN A 57 -0.82 -6.18 -11.09
C GLN A 57 -1.59 -6.95 -10.01
N ALA A 58 -1.61 -8.29 -10.13
CA ALA A 58 -2.05 -9.17 -9.06
C ALA A 58 -1.14 -9.03 -7.83
N ALA A 59 -1.62 -9.53 -6.70
CA ALA A 59 -0.88 -9.54 -5.44
C ALA A 59 -0.43 -8.13 -4.98
N ASN A 60 -1.33 -7.16 -5.06
CA ASN A 60 -1.06 -5.79 -4.65
C ASN A 60 -1.74 -5.49 -3.31
N PRO A 61 -0.99 -5.46 -2.19
CA PRO A 61 -1.56 -5.21 -0.87
C PRO A 61 -2.14 -3.79 -0.77
N ILE A 62 -3.25 -3.65 -0.02
CA ILE A 62 -3.86 -2.36 0.29
C ILE A 62 -2.97 -1.57 1.25
N VAL A 63 -2.43 -2.26 2.27
CA VAL A 63 -1.46 -1.72 3.22
C VAL A 63 -0.09 -2.32 2.89
N LEU A 64 0.87 -1.45 2.65
CA LEU A 64 2.24 -1.80 2.31
C LEU A 64 3.05 -2.19 3.57
N PRO A 65 4.18 -2.92 3.43
CA PRO A 65 5.00 -3.34 4.57
C PRO A 65 5.53 -2.19 5.44
N ASN A 66 5.63 -0.99 4.90
CA ASN A 66 6.04 0.23 5.63
C ASN A 66 4.88 0.89 6.40
N GLY A 67 3.67 0.29 6.40
CA GLY A 67 2.49 0.81 7.08
C GLY A 67 1.71 1.87 6.30
N SER A 68 2.17 2.29 5.12
CA SER A 68 1.38 3.16 4.26
C SER A 68 0.22 2.38 3.61
N ALA A 69 -0.88 3.06 3.33
CA ALA A 69 -2.02 2.47 2.65
C ALA A 69 -2.30 3.20 1.34
N THR A 70 -2.97 2.53 0.42
CA THR A 70 -3.33 3.11 -0.88
C THR A 70 -4.81 2.91 -1.16
N VAL A 71 -5.43 3.89 -1.82
CA VAL A 71 -6.77 3.78 -2.40
C VAL A 71 -6.73 4.25 -3.85
N ARG A 72 -7.33 3.51 -4.76
CA ARG A 72 -7.31 3.78 -6.20
C ARG A 72 -8.61 4.39 -6.64
N GLN A 73 -8.59 5.01 -7.80
CA GLN A 73 -9.77 5.54 -8.44
C GLN A 73 -10.87 4.48 -8.55
N GLY A 74 -12.09 4.84 -8.11
CA GLY A 74 -13.26 3.96 -8.07
C GLY A 74 -13.28 2.95 -6.92
N GLU A 75 -12.31 2.99 -6.00
CA GLU A 75 -12.15 2.03 -4.92
C GLU A 75 -12.62 2.59 -3.57
N GLN A 76 -13.13 1.69 -2.73
CA GLN A 76 -13.32 1.91 -1.30
C GLN A 76 -12.50 0.88 -0.52
N VAL A 77 -11.72 1.35 0.45
CA VAL A 77 -10.91 0.51 1.33
C VAL A 77 -11.22 0.82 2.78
N HIS A 78 -11.06 -0.17 3.65
CA HIS A 78 -11.22 -0.03 5.09
C HIS A 78 -9.91 -0.40 5.77
N LEU A 79 -9.48 0.44 6.70
CA LEU A 79 -8.26 0.25 7.47
C LEU A 79 -8.61 0.12 8.95
N GLY A 80 -8.23 -0.99 9.56
CA GLY A 80 -8.25 -1.17 11.01
C GLY A 80 -6.98 -0.59 11.61
N LEU A 81 -7.14 0.18 12.67
CA LEU A 81 -6.06 0.82 13.42
C LEU A 81 -5.86 0.06 14.73
N GLU A 82 -4.64 -0.36 15.01
CA GLU A 82 -4.27 -0.89 16.31
C GLU A 82 -3.69 0.24 17.14
N LEU A 83 -4.45 0.70 18.13
CA LEU A 83 -4.09 1.82 18.99
C LEU A 83 -3.44 1.33 20.28
N GLN A 84 -2.42 2.03 20.73
CA GLN A 84 -1.85 1.90 22.07
C GLN A 84 -1.72 3.29 22.69
N GLY A 85 -2.69 3.68 23.52
CA GLY A 85 -2.84 5.07 23.94
C GLY A 85 -3.08 5.97 22.71
N ASP A 86 -2.26 6.99 22.55
CA ASP A 86 -2.34 7.92 21.40
C ASP A 86 -1.40 7.52 20.25
N ALA A 87 -0.80 6.33 20.31
CA ALA A 87 0.06 5.84 19.23
C ALA A 87 -0.66 4.78 18.37
N ILE A 88 -0.50 4.87 17.06
CA ILE A 88 -0.90 3.82 16.13
C ILE A 88 0.27 2.83 16.00
N LYS A 89 0.07 1.60 16.49
CA LYS A 89 1.06 0.52 16.44
C LYS A 89 1.08 -0.18 15.10
N ALA A 90 -0.09 -0.40 14.53
CA ALA A 90 -0.22 -1.06 13.25
C ALA A 90 -1.46 -0.54 12.50
N VAL A 91 -1.37 -0.60 11.18
CA VAL A 91 -2.47 -0.38 10.25
C VAL A 91 -2.62 -1.66 9.43
N ARG A 92 -3.85 -2.14 9.31
CA ARG A 92 -4.15 -3.32 8.47
C ARG A 92 -5.37 -3.07 7.63
N ALA A 93 -5.40 -3.61 6.42
CA ALA A 93 -6.62 -3.61 5.62
C ALA A 93 -7.63 -4.60 6.20
N VAL A 94 -8.90 -4.22 6.23
CA VAL A 94 -10.03 -5.05 6.68
C VAL A 94 -11.11 -5.08 5.60
N LYS A 95 -11.95 -6.11 5.59
CA LYS A 95 -13.02 -6.25 4.60
C LYS A 95 -14.18 -5.30 4.89
N SER A 96 -14.40 -5.00 6.16
CA SER A 96 -15.48 -4.12 6.62
C SER A 96 -14.97 -3.27 7.78
N PRO A 97 -15.45 -2.04 7.98
CA PRO A 97 -15.11 -1.24 9.16
C PRO A 97 -15.54 -1.91 10.47
N ARG A 98 -16.47 -2.85 10.44
CA ARG A 98 -16.89 -3.63 11.62
C ARG A 98 -15.88 -4.69 12.05
N ASP A 99 -14.86 -4.98 11.22
CA ASP A 99 -13.83 -5.97 11.52
C ASP A 99 -12.70 -5.40 12.40
N ALA A 100 -12.82 -4.16 12.85
CA ALA A 100 -11.90 -3.51 13.77
C ALA A 100 -12.67 -2.55 14.69
N SER A 101 -12.21 -2.43 15.96
CA SER A 101 -12.77 -1.47 16.93
C SER A 101 -12.53 -0.02 16.48
N ASP A 102 -11.35 0.23 15.96
CA ASP A 102 -10.95 1.51 15.42
C ASP A 102 -10.68 1.34 13.92
N ALA A 103 -11.55 1.91 13.10
CA ALA A 103 -11.47 1.78 11.67
C ALA A 103 -11.66 3.13 10.99
N ILE A 104 -11.00 3.27 9.83
CA ILE A 104 -11.29 4.35 8.88
C ILE A 104 -11.68 3.74 7.53
N SER A 105 -12.57 4.43 6.83
CA SER A 105 -12.93 4.09 5.46
C SER A 105 -12.44 5.19 4.53
N LEU A 106 -11.85 4.80 3.40
CA LEU A 106 -11.40 5.73 2.36
C LEU A 106 -12.08 5.36 1.06
N ARG A 107 -12.66 6.34 0.38
CA ARG A 107 -13.26 6.15 -0.94
C ARG A 107 -12.76 7.22 -1.89
N LEU A 108 -12.09 6.80 -2.98
CA LEU A 108 -11.64 7.69 -4.04
C LEU A 108 -12.58 7.56 -5.24
N SER A 109 -13.13 8.68 -5.68
CA SER A 109 -14.05 8.77 -6.82
C SER A 109 -13.74 9.95 -7.69
N GLN A 110 -14.28 9.98 -8.92
CA GLN A 110 -14.26 11.14 -9.80
C GLN A 110 -15.67 11.68 -10.03
N ASP A 111 -15.77 12.99 -10.09
CA ASP A 111 -16.98 13.63 -10.58
C ASP A 111 -17.21 13.28 -12.06
N ALA A 112 -18.43 12.93 -12.40
CA ALA A 112 -18.78 12.47 -13.75
C ALA A 112 -18.70 13.59 -14.81
N THR A 113 -18.81 14.85 -14.41
CA THR A 113 -18.84 16.03 -15.30
C THR A 113 -17.48 16.71 -15.33
N THR A 114 -16.97 17.11 -14.17
CA THR A 114 -15.73 17.89 -14.06
C THR A 114 -14.47 17.05 -14.14
N ARG A 115 -14.57 15.73 -13.90
CA ARG A 115 -13.45 14.78 -13.78
C ARG A 115 -12.52 15.07 -12.60
N ASP A 116 -12.97 15.90 -11.68
CA ASP A 116 -12.27 16.17 -10.43
C ASP A 116 -12.25 14.93 -9.56
N SER A 117 -11.18 14.76 -8.79
CA SER A 117 -11.06 13.65 -7.86
C SER A 117 -11.52 14.05 -6.47
N LEU A 118 -12.27 13.16 -5.83
CA LEU A 118 -12.80 13.31 -4.49
C LEU A 118 -12.40 12.11 -3.62
N LEU A 119 -11.66 12.38 -2.55
CA LEU A 119 -11.43 11.41 -1.48
C LEU A 119 -12.38 11.71 -0.32
N VAL A 120 -13.13 10.72 0.08
CA VAL A 120 -13.92 10.73 1.32
C VAL A 120 -13.21 9.85 2.33
N VAL A 121 -12.92 10.41 3.50
CA VAL A 121 -12.37 9.68 4.65
C VAL A 121 -13.40 9.70 5.77
N GLU A 122 -13.88 8.53 6.17
CA GLU A 122 -14.79 8.37 7.31
C GLU A 122 -13.99 7.83 8.50
N ASN A 123 -13.98 8.58 9.60
CA ASN A 123 -13.27 8.20 10.81
C ASN A 123 -14.22 7.51 11.78
N GLY A 124 -14.16 6.20 11.88
CA GLY A 124 -14.90 5.39 12.85
C GLY A 124 -14.19 5.20 14.19
N ALA A 125 -12.95 5.68 14.33
CA ALA A 125 -12.24 5.65 15.60
C ALA A 125 -12.75 6.75 16.57
N ASP A 126 -12.55 6.55 17.85
CA ASP A 126 -12.93 7.53 18.91
C ASP A 126 -11.89 8.64 19.12
N ARG A 127 -10.94 8.78 18.20
CA ARG A 127 -9.83 9.76 18.24
C ARG A 127 -9.87 10.69 17.03
N MET A 128 -9.37 11.91 17.22
CA MET A 128 -9.07 12.78 16.09
C MET A 128 -7.84 12.27 15.36
N LEU A 129 -7.98 12.08 14.06
CA LEU A 129 -6.92 11.56 13.18
C LEU A 129 -6.44 12.63 12.21
N LYS A 130 -5.15 12.57 11.87
CA LYS A 130 -4.53 13.32 10.79
C LYS A 130 -3.88 12.33 9.83
N LEU A 131 -4.19 12.47 8.54
CA LEU A 131 -3.62 11.66 7.47
C LEU A 131 -2.60 12.50 6.69
N ASP A 132 -1.41 11.97 6.51
CA ASP A 132 -0.44 12.55 5.59
C ASP A 132 -0.68 11.91 4.22
N LEU A 133 -1.16 12.70 3.26
CA LEU A 133 -1.61 12.23 1.97
C LEU A 133 -0.61 12.55 0.84
N GLY A 134 -0.60 11.70 -0.16
CA GLY A 134 0.09 11.92 -1.42
C GLY A 134 -0.73 11.44 -2.59
N LEU A 135 -0.59 12.12 -3.71
CA LEU A 135 -1.30 11.85 -4.96
C LEU A 135 -0.37 11.17 -5.96
N VAL A 136 -0.90 10.22 -6.69
CA VAL A 136 -0.25 9.60 -7.85
C VAL A 136 -1.12 9.86 -9.07
N ALA A 137 -0.56 10.51 -10.08
CA ALA A 137 -1.22 10.72 -11.36
C ALA A 137 -1.22 9.43 -12.19
N HIS A 138 -2.11 9.35 -13.18
CA HIS A 138 -2.28 8.18 -14.04
C HIS A 138 -1.08 7.86 -14.96
N ASP A 139 -0.17 8.81 -15.13
CA ASP A 139 1.01 8.77 -16.01
C ASP A 139 2.34 8.89 -15.25
N SER A 140 2.31 8.76 -13.94
CA SER A 140 3.47 8.97 -13.07
C SER A 140 3.50 7.97 -11.92
N ASP A 141 4.71 7.56 -11.55
CA ASP A 141 4.97 6.78 -10.33
C ASP A 141 5.30 7.67 -9.12
N ARG A 142 5.32 8.99 -9.33
CA ARG A 142 5.68 9.93 -8.27
C ARG A 142 4.53 10.17 -7.32
N VAL A 143 4.84 10.13 -6.02
CA VAL A 143 3.93 10.54 -4.97
C VAL A 143 4.15 12.03 -4.69
N VAL A 144 3.15 12.86 -4.98
CA VAL A 144 3.16 14.29 -4.70
C VAL A 144 2.38 14.53 -3.42
N LYS A 145 3.03 15.06 -2.38
CA LYS A 145 2.36 15.39 -1.11
C LYS A 145 1.27 16.44 -1.32
N THR A 146 0.16 16.26 -0.63
CA THR A 146 -0.95 17.21 -0.61
C THR A 146 -1.32 17.56 0.82
N PRO A 147 -1.73 18.80 1.11
CA PRO A 147 -2.32 19.15 2.40
C PRO A 147 -3.55 18.28 2.67
N SER A 148 -3.83 18.06 3.95
CA SER A 148 -5.10 17.45 4.39
C SER A 148 -5.56 18.11 5.68
N CYS A 149 -6.81 17.91 6.05
CA CYS A 149 -7.34 18.37 7.32
C CYS A 149 -7.42 17.21 8.34
N PRO A 150 -7.42 17.48 9.65
CA PRO A 150 -7.76 16.47 10.65
C PRO A 150 -9.22 16.05 10.51
N VAL A 151 -9.50 14.80 10.86
CA VAL A 151 -10.85 14.24 10.89
C VAL A 151 -11.20 13.80 12.31
N GLY A 152 -12.26 14.38 12.88
CA GLY A 152 -12.74 14.07 14.22
C GLY A 152 -13.42 12.71 14.33
N PRO A 153 -13.64 12.19 15.55
CA PRO A 153 -14.36 10.96 15.80
C PRO A 153 -15.75 10.96 15.17
N GLY A 154 -16.13 9.91 14.45
CA GLY A 154 -17.41 9.77 13.78
C GLY A 154 -17.69 10.82 12.70
N LYS A 155 -16.67 11.52 12.21
CA LYS A 155 -16.78 12.56 11.17
C LYS A 155 -16.20 12.09 9.85
N SER A 156 -16.57 12.81 8.79
CA SER A 156 -16.00 12.63 7.45
C SER A 156 -15.16 13.84 7.05
N LEU A 157 -14.08 13.55 6.32
CA LEU A 157 -13.24 14.52 5.64
C LEU A 157 -13.43 14.36 4.14
N TYR A 158 -13.49 15.47 3.44
CA TYR A 158 -13.62 15.54 1.99
C TYR A 158 -12.42 16.30 1.43
N GLU A 159 -11.57 15.59 0.68
CA GLU A 159 -10.44 16.18 -0.03
C GLU A 159 -10.75 16.18 -1.52
N HIS A 160 -10.62 17.33 -2.14
CA HIS A 160 -10.97 17.56 -3.53
C HIS A 160 -9.77 18.07 -4.32
N TRP A 161 -9.55 17.51 -5.50
CA TRP A 161 -8.50 17.94 -6.43
C TRP A 161 -9.08 18.14 -7.83
N GLU A 162 -8.80 19.31 -8.41
CA GLU A 162 -9.26 19.69 -9.76
C GLU A 162 -8.55 18.92 -10.89
N GLN A 163 -7.94 17.79 -10.56
CA GLN A 163 -7.22 16.94 -11.51
C GLN A 163 -7.61 15.47 -11.32
N PRO A 164 -7.52 14.67 -12.41
CA PRO A 164 -7.69 13.22 -12.32
C PRO A 164 -6.55 12.58 -11.51
N VAL A 165 -6.90 11.90 -10.43
CA VAL A 165 -5.98 11.17 -9.56
C VAL A 165 -6.17 9.68 -9.77
N TYR A 166 -5.08 8.96 -10.08
CA TYR A 166 -5.10 7.50 -10.19
C TYR A 166 -5.17 6.84 -8.82
N GLN A 167 -4.37 7.33 -7.87
CA GLN A 167 -4.24 6.72 -6.55
C GLN A 167 -3.91 7.79 -5.49
N VAL A 168 -4.50 7.65 -4.33
CA VAL A 168 -4.08 8.35 -3.12
C VAL A 168 -3.28 7.39 -2.25
N VAL A 169 -2.14 7.87 -1.75
CA VAL A 169 -1.28 7.19 -0.79
C VAL A 169 -1.47 7.84 0.58
N VAL A 170 -1.93 7.07 1.55
CA VAL A 170 -1.91 7.46 2.95
C VAL A 170 -0.54 7.07 3.50
N MET A 171 0.38 8.03 3.52
CA MET A 171 1.77 7.81 3.93
C MET A 171 1.89 7.57 5.44
N ARG A 172 1.02 8.22 6.21
CA ARG A 172 0.98 8.10 7.67
C ARG A 172 -0.40 8.48 8.19
N ILE A 173 -0.81 7.82 9.27
CA ILE A 173 -1.96 8.19 10.08
C ILE A 173 -1.44 8.52 11.47
N ARG A 174 -1.90 9.62 12.06
CA ARG A 174 -1.52 10.06 13.42
C ARG A 174 -2.76 10.33 14.23
N VAL A 175 -2.74 9.94 15.49
CA VAL A 175 -3.70 10.45 16.49
C VAL A 175 -3.25 11.85 16.89
N LEU A 176 -4.17 12.78 16.93
CA LEU A 176 -3.91 14.11 17.45
C LEU A 176 -4.34 14.19 18.92
N PRO A 177 -3.56 14.86 19.79
CA PRO A 177 -3.96 15.10 21.18
C PRO A 177 -5.31 15.80 21.27
N ALA A 178 -6.05 15.55 22.35
CA ALA A 178 -7.30 16.26 22.62
C ALA A 178 -7.07 17.77 22.65
N GLY A 179 -7.97 18.53 22.00
CA GLY A 179 -7.84 19.99 21.90
C GLY A 179 -6.87 20.49 20.84
N SER A 180 -6.24 19.60 20.03
CA SER A 180 -5.44 20.02 18.89
C SER A 180 -6.25 20.88 17.92
N PRO A 181 -5.67 21.94 17.34
CA PRO A 181 -6.37 22.74 16.35
C PRO A 181 -6.60 21.91 15.06
N ALA A 182 -7.76 22.06 14.47
CA ALA A 182 -8.12 21.41 13.20
C ALA A 182 -7.51 22.16 12.01
N THR A 183 -6.18 22.33 11.99
CA THR A 183 -5.49 23.01 10.89
C THR A 183 -5.18 22.08 9.74
N CYS A 184 -5.49 22.53 8.53
CA CYS A 184 -5.17 21.85 7.27
C CYS A 184 -3.77 22.26 6.80
N ASN A 185 -2.82 21.33 6.69
CA ASN A 185 -1.43 21.57 6.26
C ASN A 185 -0.80 20.29 5.69
#